data_f62969addacd4308298919c00a890e8d
#
_entry.id   f62969addacd4308298919c00a890e8d
#
_cell.length_a   1.000
_cell.length_b   1.000
_cell.length_c   1.000
_cell.angle_alpha   90.00
_cell.angle_beta   90.00
_cell.angle_gamma   90.00
#
_symmetry.space_group_name_H-M   'P 1'
#
loop_
_entity.id
_entity.type
_entity.pdbx_description
1 polymer ?
#
loop_
_entity_poly.entity_id
_entity_poly.type
_entity_poly.pdbx_seq_one_letter_code
_entity_poly.pdbx_strand_id
1 'polypeptide(L)'
;MNEEIIIRPLCAQDRAGIDTYFDRLNPEAKFLFNHEDCNRLRFHDYFDGKLTNFDPFVAVDTTNNMIAGIVFLSSANFLVPLLGVGIDDAYAGRKLGVQMIEFIHDYARSQGMGGIMLNVHPGNLRAQQLYQKMGYKHLGSSLQGQMLYMYRFNREG
;
A
#
# COMPACT_ATOMS: atom_id res chain seq x y z
N MET A 1 -3.34 -13.60 -14.31
CA MET A 1 -4.18 -12.40 -14.45
C MET A 1 -5.14 -12.30 -13.29
N ASN A 2 -5.42 -11.11 -12.85
CA ASN A 2 -6.31 -10.86 -11.71
C ASN A 2 -7.62 -10.22 -12.18
N GLU A 3 -8.25 -10.85 -13.17
CA GLU A 3 -9.47 -10.31 -13.75
C GLU A 3 -10.63 -10.22 -12.75
N GLU A 4 -10.57 -11.05 -11.71
CA GLU A 4 -11.59 -11.06 -10.66
C GLU A 4 -11.28 -10.09 -9.52
N ILE A 5 -10.13 -9.42 -9.59
CA ILE A 5 -9.73 -8.47 -8.55
C ILE A 5 -9.89 -7.06 -9.08
N ILE A 6 -10.65 -6.26 -8.34
CA ILE A 6 -10.79 -4.83 -8.65
C ILE A 6 -10.14 -4.01 -7.54
N ILE A 7 -9.55 -2.89 -7.93
CA ILE A 7 -8.98 -1.93 -6.98
C ILE A 7 -9.89 -0.71 -6.97
N ARG A 8 -10.33 -0.34 -5.79
CA ARG A 8 -11.27 0.78 -5.63
C ARG A 8 -11.02 1.52 -4.32
N PRO A 9 -11.54 2.73 -4.18
CA PRO A 9 -11.45 3.44 -2.91
C PRO A 9 -12.09 2.66 -1.77
N LEU A 10 -11.51 2.80 -0.59
CA LEU A 10 -12.07 2.25 0.64
C LEU A 10 -13.40 2.95 0.93
N CYS A 11 -14.40 2.18 1.37
CA CYS A 11 -15.68 2.76 1.76
C CYS A 11 -16.10 2.25 3.15
N ALA A 12 -17.12 2.88 3.72
CA ALA A 12 -17.55 2.58 5.09
C ALA A 12 -17.90 1.12 5.30
N GLN A 13 -18.42 0.44 4.27
CA GLN A 13 -18.80 -0.96 4.35
C GLN A 13 -17.59 -1.90 4.46
N ASP A 14 -16.38 -1.39 4.24
CA ASP A 14 -15.17 -2.22 4.27
C ASP A 14 -14.61 -2.46 5.67
N ARG A 15 -15.18 -1.85 6.71
CA ARG A 15 -14.61 -1.93 8.07
C ARG A 15 -14.38 -3.36 8.52
N ALA A 16 -15.41 -4.21 8.42
CA ALA A 16 -15.27 -5.61 8.82
C ALA A 16 -14.26 -6.38 7.95
N GLY A 17 -14.27 -6.10 6.65
CA GLY A 17 -13.33 -6.73 5.72
C GLY A 17 -11.89 -6.34 5.99
N ILE A 18 -11.64 -5.11 6.39
CA ILE A 18 -10.32 -4.64 6.77
C ILE A 18 -9.82 -5.39 8.02
N ASP A 19 -10.68 -5.56 9.02
CA ASP A 19 -10.29 -6.33 10.20
C ASP A 19 -9.98 -7.78 9.86
N THR A 20 -10.79 -8.39 9.01
CA THR A 20 -10.52 -9.75 8.53
C THR A 20 -9.19 -9.83 7.80
N TYR A 21 -8.90 -8.84 6.95
CA TYR A 21 -7.63 -8.79 6.23
C TYR A 21 -6.44 -8.79 7.20
N PHE A 22 -6.45 -7.91 8.19
CA PHE A 22 -5.36 -7.85 9.16
C PHE A 22 -5.26 -9.10 10.03
N ASP A 23 -6.41 -9.69 10.39
CA ASP A 23 -6.41 -10.94 11.17
C ASP A 23 -5.79 -12.10 10.40
N ARG A 24 -5.84 -12.09 9.07
CA ARG A 24 -5.32 -13.17 8.23
C ARG A 24 -3.83 -13.05 7.94
N LEU A 25 -3.21 -11.92 8.22
CA LEU A 25 -1.78 -11.76 7.98
C LEU A 25 -1.00 -12.73 8.85
N ASN A 26 -0.02 -13.42 8.26
CA ASN A 26 0.82 -14.33 9.05
C ASN A 26 1.80 -13.53 9.92
N PRO A 27 2.38 -14.16 10.98
CA PRO A 27 3.28 -13.45 11.88
C PRO A 27 4.50 -12.82 11.21
N GLU A 28 5.04 -13.46 10.18
CA GLU A 28 6.18 -12.92 9.45
C GLU A 28 5.77 -11.67 8.68
N ALA A 29 4.64 -11.71 8.01
CA ALA A 29 4.13 -10.54 7.29
C ALA A 29 3.88 -9.38 8.25
N LYS A 30 3.30 -9.65 9.42
CA LYS A 30 3.07 -8.63 10.45
C LYS A 30 4.38 -7.99 10.87
N PHE A 31 5.42 -8.79 11.08
CA PHE A 31 6.73 -8.31 11.47
C PHE A 31 7.37 -7.47 10.36
N LEU A 32 7.35 -7.96 9.12
CA LEU A 32 8.02 -7.31 7.99
C LEU A 32 7.33 -6.01 7.58
N PHE A 33 6.01 -5.95 7.70
CA PHE A 33 5.28 -4.69 7.48
C PHE A 33 5.42 -3.75 8.67
N ASN A 34 5.98 -4.25 9.74
CA ASN A 34 6.57 -3.49 10.84
C ASN A 34 5.61 -2.61 11.62
N HIS A 35 4.38 -2.61 11.32
CA HIS A 35 3.41 -1.74 11.97
C HIS A 35 2.01 -2.25 11.66
N GLU A 36 1.84 -3.56 11.73
CA GLU A 36 0.51 -4.12 11.51
C GLU A 36 -0.52 -3.42 12.39
N ASP A 37 -0.22 -3.26 13.66
CA ASP A 37 -1.14 -2.60 14.57
C ASP A 37 -1.33 -1.12 14.23
N CYS A 38 -0.26 -0.44 13.83
CA CYS A 38 -0.33 0.95 13.42
C CYS A 38 -1.16 1.13 12.15
N ASN A 39 -1.02 0.23 11.20
CA ASN A 39 -1.78 0.31 9.95
C ASN A 39 -3.26 0.00 10.20
N ARG A 40 -3.55 -1.02 11.00
CA ARG A 40 -4.94 -1.30 11.39
C ARG A 40 -5.56 -0.09 12.07
N LEU A 41 -4.83 0.54 12.98
CA LEU A 41 -5.31 1.73 13.68
C LEU A 41 -5.56 2.88 12.72
N ARG A 42 -4.69 3.09 11.73
CA ARG A 42 -4.90 4.12 10.72
C ARG A 42 -6.21 3.92 9.97
N PHE A 43 -6.52 2.68 9.56
CA PHE A 43 -7.76 2.39 8.88
C PHE A 43 -8.96 2.65 9.78
N HIS A 44 -8.87 2.23 11.05
CA HIS A 44 -9.93 2.52 12.02
C HIS A 44 -10.13 4.03 12.21
N ASP A 45 -9.03 4.77 12.35
CA ASP A 45 -9.10 6.23 12.49
C ASP A 45 -9.71 6.88 11.25
N TYR A 46 -9.40 6.35 10.07
CA TYR A 46 -9.99 6.84 8.83
C TYR A 46 -11.50 6.62 8.82
N PHE A 47 -11.96 5.41 9.17
CA PHE A 47 -13.39 5.11 9.26
C PHE A 47 -14.10 6.01 10.28
N ASP A 48 -13.41 6.35 11.35
CA ASP A 48 -13.98 7.18 12.43
C ASP A 48 -13.88 8.67 12.14
N GLY A 49 -13.36 9.05 10.98
CA GLY A 49 -13.22 10.46 10.60
C GLY A 49 -12.11 11.20 11.34
N LYS A 50 -11.18 10.48 11.95
CA LYS A 50 -10.10 11.06 12.75
C LYS A 50 -8.80 11.27 11.98
N LEU A 51 -8.72 10.77 10.75
CA LEU A 51 -7.49 10.81 9.95
C LEU A 51 -7.75 11.60 8.68
N THR A 52 -6.89 12.59 8.40
CA THR A 52 -6.95 13.40 7.19
C THR A 52 -5.72 13.14 6.33
N ASN A 53 -5.78 13.58 5.06
CA ASN A 53 -4.66 13.43 4.13
C ASN A 53 -4.21 11.98 4.00
N PHE A 54 -5.19 11.08 3.93
CA PHE A 54 -5.00 9.65 3.84
C PHE A 54 -5.93 9.15 2.73
N ASP A 55 -5.34 8.56 1.69
CA ASP A 55 -6.08 8.08 0.52
C ASP A 55 -5.96 6.56 0.45
N PRO A 56 -6.90 5.81 1.03
CA PRO A 56 -6.84 4.36 1.05
C PRO A 56 -7.64 3.72 -0.08
N PHE A 57 -7.11 2.61 -0.59
CA PHE A 57 -7.76 1.79 -1.62
C PHE A 57 -7.65 0.33 -1.22
N VAL A 58 -8.58 -0.48 -1.71
CA VAL A 58 -8.58 -1.92 -1.47
C VAL A 58 -8.62 -2.67 -2.79
N ALA A 59 -7.94 -3.81 -2.82
CA ALA A 59 -8.05 -4.78 -3.89
C ALA A 59 -9.05 -5.84 -3.42
N VAL A 60 -10.16 -5.97 -4.11
CA VAL A 60 -11.25 -6.87 -3.71
C VAL A 60 -11.36 -8.01 -4.70
N ASP A 61 -11.37 -9.22 -4.18
CA ASP A 61 -11.66 -10.41 -4.97
C ASP A 61 -13.17 -10.49 -5.14
N THR A 62 -13.65 -10.26 -6.37
CA THR A 62 -15.07 -10.21 -6.66
C THR A 62 -15.76 -11.57 -6.58
N THR A 63 -14.99 -12.66 -6.56
CA THR A 63 -15.59 -14.01 -6.46
C THR A 63 -16.05 -14.33 -5.05
N ASN A 64 -15.47 -13.70 -4.02
CA ASN A 64 -15.79 -13.98 -2.63
C ASN A 64 -15.94 -12.72 -1.76
N ASN A 65 -15.80 -11.54 -2.36
CA ASN A 65 -15.87 -10.24 -1.68
C ASN A 65 -14.81 -10.05 -0.58
N MET A 66 -13.73 -10.82 -0.63
CA MET A 66 -12.63 -10.65 0.33
C MET A 66 -11.66 -9.59 -0.13
N ILE A 67 -11.09 -8.88 0.84
CA ILE A 67 -10.01 -7.93 0.57
C ILE A 67 -8.71 -8.72 0.41
N ALA A 68 -8.16 -8.67 -0.80
CA ALA A 68 -6.93 -9.36 -1.15
C ALA A 68 -5.69 -8.53 -0.84
N GLY A 69 -5.86 -7.21 -0.77
CA GLY A 69 -4.75 -6.32 -0.50
C GLY A 69 -5.22 -4.91 -0.19
N ILE A 70 -4.31 -4.13 0.35
CA ILE A 70 -4.54 -2.72 0.65
C ILE A 70 -3.43 -1.89 0.02
N VAL A 71 -3.76 -0.69 -0.42
CA VAL A 71 -2.78 0.27 -0.90
C VAL A 71 -3.26 1.66 -0.49
N PHE A 72 -2.36 2.47 0.04
CA PHE A 72 -2.75 3.79 0.51
C PHE A 72 -1.60 4.78 0.38
N LEU A 73 -1.97 6.06 0.31
CA LEU A 73 -1.03 7.15 0.45
C LEU A 73 -1.34 7.89 1.75
N SER A 74 -0.33 8.04 2.60
CA SER A 74 -0.41 8.92 3.76
C SER A 74 0.31 10.21 3.42
N SER A 75 0.02 11.28 4.19
CA SER A 75 0.50 12.63 3.86
C SER A 75 0.11 13.01 2.43
N ALA A 76 -1.13 12.71 2.05
CA ALA A 76 -1.61 12.88 0.67
C ALA A 76 -1.72 14.35 0.25
N ASN A 77 -1.54 15.28 1.19
CA ASN A 77 -1.45 16.71 0.90
C ASN A 77 -0.02 17.16 0.53
N PHE A 78 0.95 16.24 0.57
CA PHE A 78 2.33 16.56 0.20
C PHE A 78 2.54 16.28 -1.30
N LEU A 79 3.49 16.99 -1.89
CA LEU A 79 3.87 16.74 -3.28
C LEU A 79 4.41 15.32 -3.46
N VAL A 80 5.07 14.77 -2.43
CA VAL A 80 5.58 13.41 -2.44
C VAL A 80 5.04 12.69 -1.19
N PRO A 81 3.90 12.00 -1.33
CA PRO A 81 3.30 11.27 -0.20
C PRO A 81 4.02 9.95 0.09
N LEU A 82 3.62 9.30 1.18
CA LEU A 82 4.14 8.01 1.60
C LEU A 82 3.19 6.89 1.21
N LEU A 83 3.74 5.84 0.62
CA LEU A 83 2.99 4.67 0.15
C LEU A 83 3.01 3.56 1.18
N GLY A 84 1.85 2.93 1.39
CA GLY A 84 1.73 1.67 2.09
C GLY A 84 1.05 0.64 1.19
N VAL A 85 1.58 -0.57 1.15
CA VAL A 85 1.05 -1.68 0.36
C VAL A 85 1.09 -2.94 1.20
N GLY A 86 0.01 -3.71 1.17
CA GLY A 86 -0.04 -5.02 1.79
C GLY A 86 -0.86 -5.98 0.94
N ILE A 87 -0.48 -7.26 0.96
CA ILE A 87 -1.16 -8.30 0.19
C ILE A 87 -1.36 -9.51 1.09
N ASP A 88 -2.58 -10.06 1.06
CA ASP A 88 -2.88 -11.33 1.72
C ASP A 88 -2.09 -12.45 1.05
N ASP A 89 -1.44 -13.31 1.84
CA ASP A 89 -0.60 -14.39 1.33
C ASP A 89 -1.33 -15.31 0.35
N ALA A 90 -2.63 -15.49 0.52
CA ALA A 90 -3.41 -16.32 -0.39
C ALA A 90 -3.38 -15.79 -1.83
N TYR A 91 -3.03 -14.51 -2.01
CA TYR A 91 -2.97 -13.88 -3.32
C TYR A 91 -1.54 -13.62 -3.79
N ALA A 92 -0.56 -14.14 -3.07
CA ALA A 92 0.84 -14.00 -3.47
C ALA A 92 1.11 -14.70 -4.80
N GLY A 93 2.05 -14.17 -5.57
CA GLY A 93 2.45 -14.77 -6.84
C GLY A 93 1.53 -14.46 -8.01
N ARG A 94 0.50 -13.65 -7.82
CA ARG A 94 -0.45 -13.28 -8.88
C ARG A 94 -0.18 -11.91 -9.48
N LYS A 95 0.99 -11.34 -9.21
CA LYS A 95 1.37 -9.99 -9.66
C LYS A 95 0.44 -8.88 -9.15
N LEU A 96 -0.27 -9.14 -8.06
CA LEU A 96 -1.18 -8.15 -7.48
C LEU A 96 -0.42 -6.92 -7.00
N GLY A 97 0.79 -7.09 -6.47
CA GLY A 97 1.62 -5.96 -6.03
C GLY A 97 1.93 -5.00 -7.17
N VAL A 98 2.31 -5.53 -8.32
CA VAL A 98 2.55 -4.70 -9.52
C VAL A 98 1.28 -3.94 -9.90
N GLN A 99 0.16 -4.64 -9.95
CA GLN A 99 -1.13 -4.05 -10.32
C GLN A 99 -1.52 -2.91 -9.38
N MET A 100 -1.33 -3.11 -8.07
CA MET A 100 -1.67 -2.10 -7.07
C MET A 100 -0.75 -0.88 -7.15
N ILE A 101 0.54 -1.10 -7.39
CA ILE A 101 1.49 0.01 -7.53
C ILE A 101 1.19 0.81 -8.80
N GLU A 102 0.89 0.14 -9.91
CA GLU A 102 0.50 0.84 -11.12
C GLU A 102 -0.76 1.67 -10.91
N PHE A 103 -1.74 1.11 -10.20
CA PHE A 103 -2.96 1.83 -9.86
C PHE A 103 -2.67 3.10 -9.06
N ILE A 104 -1.85 2.99 -8.02
CA ILE A 104 -1.58 4.14 -7.15
C ILE A 104 -0.71 5.18 -7.86
N HIS A 105 0.16 4.77 -8.77
CA HIS A 105 0.92 5.69 -9.60
C HIS A 105 -0.01 6.53 -10.49
N ASP A 106 -0.96 5.88 -11.13
CA ASP A 106 -1.93 6.59 -11.97
C ASP A 106 -2.77 7.58 -11.14
N TYR A 107 -3.20 7.13 -9.97
CA TYR A 107 -3.93 8.00 -9.05
C TYR A 107 -3.09 9.21 -8.64
N ALA A 108 -1.85 8.97 -8.21
CA ALA A 108 -0.97 10.04 -7.75
C ALA A 108 -0.69 11.06 -8.86
N ARG A 109 -0.47 10.59 -10.09
CA ARG A 109 -0.29 11.47 -11.23
C ARG A 109 -1.53 12.31 -11.47
N SER A 110 -2.71 11.72 -11.36
CA SER A 110 -3.97 12.44 -11.56
C SER A 110 -4.18 13.53 -10.51
N GLN A 111 -3.57 13.39 -9.34
CA GLN A 111 -3.65 14.36 -8.26
C GLN A 111 -2.55 15.43 -8.33
N GLY A 112 -1.67 15.36 -9.32
CA GLY A 112 -0.58 16.32 -9.46
C GLY A 112 0.61 16.09 -8.54
N MET A 113 0.71 14.90 -7.95
CA MET A 113 1.84 14.57 -7.10
C MET A 113 3.13 14.44 -7.91
N GLY A 114 4.27 14.74 -7.29
CA GLY A 114 5.57 14.73 -7.96
C GLY A 114 6.34 13.44 -7.84
N GLY A 115 5.88 12.55 -6.97
CA GLY A 115 6.53 11.26 -6.74
C GLY A 115 5.89 10.54 -5.58
N ILE A 116 6.49 9.42 -5.18
CA ILE A 116 6.02 8.61 -4.05
C ILE A 116 7.23 8.11 -3.30
N MET A 117 7.17 8.18 -1.96
CA MET A 117 8.18 7.60 -1.08
C MET A 117 7.58 6.43 -0.32
N LEU A 118 8.43 5.51 0.11
CA LEU A 118 8.02 4.40 0.94
C LEU A 118 9.15 3.95 1.84
N ASN A 119 8.78 3.24 2.92
CA ASN A 119 9.72 2.61 3.83
C ASN A 119 9.58 1.10 3.69
N VAL A 120 10.71 0.39 3.73
CA VAL A 120 10.73 -1.07 3.64
C VAL A 120 11.63 -1.61 4.74
N HIS A 121 11.16 -2.64 5.44
CA HIS A 121 11.99 -3.37 6.39
C HIS A 121 13.17 -4.03 5.66
N PRO A 122 14.41 -3.92 6.18
CA PRO A 122 15.58 -4.49 5.50
C PRO A 122 15.48 -6.00 5.26
N GLY A 123 14.70 -6.72 6.07
CA GLY A 123 14.48 -8.15 5.90
C GLY A 123 13.44 -8.50 4.84
N ASN A 124 12.71 -7.51 4.32
CA ASN A 124 11.65 -7.76 3.34
C ASN A 124 12.22 -7.70 1.92
N LEU A 125 12.95 -8.76 1.54
CA LEU A 125 13.62 -8.81 0.24
C LEU A 125 12.63 -8.80 -0.93
N ARG A 126 11.47 -9.42 -0.73
CA ARG A 126 10.43 -9.50 -1.76
C ARG A 126 9.91 -8.10 -2.12
N ALA A 127 9.62 -7.30 -1.10
CA ALA A 127 9.15 -5.93 -1.33
C ALA A 127 10.25 -5.09 -1.98
N GLN A 128 11.49 -5.23 -1.54
CA GLN A 128 12.62 -4.50 -2.13
C GLN A 128 12.75 -4.80 -3.61
N GLN A 129 12.66 -6.08 -3.99
CA GLN A 129 12.73 -6.47 -5.40
C GLN A 129 11.57 -5.90 -6.20
N LEU A 130 10.37 -5.92 -5.64
CA LEU A 130 9.20 -5.37 -6.30
C LEU A 130 9.38 -3.87 -6.57
N TYR A 131 9.79 -3.12 -5.56
CA TYR A 131 9.93 -1.68 -5.72
C TYR A 131 11.06 -1.31 -6.69
N GLN A 132 12.17 -2.03 -6.64
CA GLN A 132 13.26 -1.82 -7.58
C GLN A 132 12.81 -2.11 -9.02
N LYS A 133 12.07 -3.19 -9.20
CA LYS A 133 11.50 -3.56 -10.50
C LYS A 133 10.58 -2.46 -11.02
N MET A 134 9.82 -1.83 -10.14
CA MET A 134 8.89 -0.77 -10.52
C MET A 134 9.56 0.59 -10.72
N GLY A 135 10.86 0.67 -10.54
CA GLY A 135 11.62 1.90 -10.79
C GLY A 135 11.92 2.75 -9.56
N TYR A 136 11.62 2.25 -8.37
CA TYR A 136 11.95 2.97 -7.14
C TYR A 136 13.46 2.91 -6.89
N LYS A 137 14.00 4.00 -6.36
CA LYS A 137 15.43 4.10 -6.04
C LYS A 137 15.63 4.18 -4.55
N HIS A 138 16.64 3.43 -4.07
CA HIS A 138 17.00 3.44 -2.66
C HIS A 138 17.73 4.75 -2.33
N LEU A 139 17.20 5.47 -1.33
CA LEU A 139 17.76 6.77 -0.92
C LEU A 139 18.66 6.66 0.30
N GLY A 140 18.42 5.67 1.16
CA GLY A 140 19.12 5.55 2.42
C GLY A 140 18.25 4.87 3.45
N SER A 141 18.56 5.09 4.73
CA SER A 141 17.83 4.47 5.83
C SER A 141 17.26 5.52 6.76
N SER A 142 16.11 5.21 7.37
CA SER A 142 15.56 6.06 8.42
C SER A 142 16.32 5.85 9.72
N LEU A 143 16.08 6.71 10.71
CA LEU A 143 16.67 6.56 12.04
C LEU A 143 16.24 5.25 12.72
N GLN A 144 15.09 4.70 12.32
CA GLN A 144 14.58 3.44 12.85
C GLN A 144 15.08 2.23 12.07
N GLY A 145 15.99 2.43 11.09
CA GLY A 145 16.58 1.34 10.33
C GLY A 145 15.76 0.85 9.14
N GLN A 146 14.69 1.54 8.79
CA GLN A 146 13.92 1.22 7.60
C GLN A 146 14.63 1.72 6.35
N MET A 147 14.55 0.98 5.24
CA MET A 147 15.08 1.43 3.97
C MET A 147 14.10 2.38 3.32
N LEU A 148 14.60 3.51 2.80
CA LEU A 148 13.79 4.52 2.14
C LEU A 148 13.95 4.40 0.63
N TYR A 149 12.82 4.37 -0.07
CA TYR A 149 12.78 4.32 -1.53
C TYR A 149 11.92 5.45 -2.05
N MET A 150 12.23 5.91 -3.25
CA MET A 150 11.48 6.98 -3.89
C MET A 150 11.31 6.72 -5.39
N TYR A 151 10.14 7.07 -5.91
CA TYR A 151 9.86 7.13 -7.35
C TYR A 151 9.47 8.57 -7.69
N ARG A 152 10.09 9.12 -8.72
CA ARG A 152 9.78 10.47 -9.19
C ARG A 152 9.02 10.38 -10.49
N PHE A 153 7.91 11.12 -10.59
CA PHE A 153 7.16 11.18 -11.83
C PHE A 153 7.81 12.17 -12.80
N ASN A 154 7.74 11.86 -14.08
CA ASN A 154 8.21 12.77 -15.12
C ASN A 154 7.23 13.92 -15.26
N ARG A 155 7.77 15.14 -15.29
CA ARG A 155 6.95 16.34 -15.40
C ARG A 155 6.39 16.54 -16.80
N GLU A 156 6.96 15.89 -17.80
CA GLU A 156 6.56 16.02 -19.19
C GLU A 156 5.47 15.05 -19.58
N GLY A 157 5.09 14.17 -18.69
CA GLY A 157 4.09 13.15 -18.95
C GLY A 157 2.69 13.69 -19.08
#